data_a9f177522faae2310752a03e197a199f
#
_entry.id   a9f177522faae2310752a03e197a199f
#
_cell.length_a   1.000
_cell.length_b   1.000
_cell.length_c   1.000
_cell.angle_alpha   90.00
_cell.angle_beta   90.00
_cell.angle_gamma   90.00
#
_symmetry.space_group_name_H-M   'P 1'
#
loop_
_entity.id
_entity.type
_entity.pdbx_description
1 polymer ?
#
loop_
_entity_poly.entity_id
_entity_poly.type
_entity_poly.pdbx_seq_one_letter_code
_entity_poly.pdbx_strand_id
1 'polypeptide(L)'
;MSLAVKHKAQKMLFTAVAMACVNTAVGQVDPQNQLEILVNQESAKSIEYDWPILKVGTGEYPAGPTGVTVFHFDKKVSVAVDALGGGPGTVNAPYMDIGYDLPELDSIVFAGGSWYGLEATTAVASALKDDGLRDGDAFAEVPNIAMSVGSIIFDFGGRRLNEIYPDKRLAQAAFRAAKTGYFPMGARGAGSFAKSGGLFGCHAHAGQGAAFKQIGELKIAVFTVVNAVGVITDRQGQVVSCYKDEGWPEQLQASELLSKHAFGQWPSSQEFDKKNTTISLVVTNQKLDPAELKRLAVQVHTSMARSLQPFASIYDGDVLYAVSTQELEEPAMTSIDLGVAAGELMWDAILASVPEQPKIVPSVDKKIPSKLLAMAVGEYQFSQPVSLKVSSKNGRLYARASGNKSVYGITVDKKTELFMTEAGSLTVPGRYPLVMKFDSTGVLINPGRWQQLGKRI
;
A
#
# COMPACT_ATOMS: atom_id res chain seq x y z
N MET A 1 -59.55 -68.14 -26.62
CA MET A 1 -58.20 -68.46 -26.14
C MET A 1 -57.52 -67.12 -25.78
N SER A 2 -57.54 -66.78 -24.53
CA SER A 2 -56.84 -65.58 -24.06
C SER A 2 -56.36 -65.90 -22.67
N LEU A 3 -55.03 -65.94 -22.52
CA LEU A 3 -54.36 -66.12 -21.24
C LEU A 3 -54.29 -64.73 -20.51
N ALA A 4 -54.98 -64.63 -19.40
CA ALA A 4 -54.84 -63.53 -18.49
C ALA A 4 -53.64 -63.80 -17.56
N VAL A 5 -52.59 -63.03 -17.69
CA VAL A 5 -51.48 -63.04 -16.75
C VAL A 5 -51.79 -62.02 -15.63
N LYS A 6 -51.99 -62.49 -14.44
CA LYS A 6 -52.15 -61.70 -13.23
C LYS A 6 -50.75 -61.23 -12.79
N HIS A 7 -50.48 -59.93 -12.90
CA HIS A 7 -49.35 -59.33 -12.21
C HIS A 7 -49.82 -58.79 -10.84
N LYS A 8 -49.36 -59.45 -9.79
CA LYS A 8 -49.41 -58.90 -8.43
C LYS A 8 -48.46 -57.72 -8.33
N ALA A 9 -48.99 -56.53 -8.25
CA ALA A 9 -48.23 -55.37 -7.90
C ALA A 9 -47.93 -55.41 -6.39
N GLN A 10 -46.68 -55.71 -6.04
CA GLN A 10 -46.14 -55.59 -4.71
C GLN A 10 -45.80 -54.14 -4.50
N LYS A 11 -46.61 -53.42 -3.74
CA LYS A 11 -46.30 -52.04 -3.28
C LYS A 11 -45.14 -52.13 -2.28
N MET A 12 -43.94 -51.93 -2.73
CA MET A 12 -42.83 -51.59 -1.85
C MET A 12 -42.98 -50.11 -1.45
N LEU A 13 -43.35 -49.91 -0.19
CA LEU A 13 -43.32 -48.61 0.44
C LEU A 13 -41.87 -48.21 0.72
N PHE A 14 -41.25 -47.51 -0.21
CA PHE A 14 -39.97 -46.85 0.04
C PHE A 14 -40.28 -45.60 0.86
N THR A 15 -40.12 -45.71 2.18
CA THR A 15 -39.99 -44.54 3.03
C THR A 15 -38.66 -43.89 2.78
N ALA A 16 -38.58 -42.98 1.83
CA ALA A 16 -37.44 -42.10 1.64
C ALA A 16 -37.37 -41.16 2.86
N VAL A 17 -36.58 -41.51 3.85
CA VAL A 17 -36.08 -40.55 4.83
C VAL A 17 -35.20 -39.60 4.09
N ALA A 18 -35.75 -38.50 3.61
CA ALA A 18 -34.96 -37.35 3.18
C ALA A 18 -34.27 -36.76 4.42
N MET A 19 -33.09 -37.27 4.74
CA MET A 19 -32.18 -36.54 5.62
C MET A 19 -31.82 -35.26 4.85
N ALA A 20 -32.58 -34.19 5.13
CA ALA A 20 -32.16 -32.85 4.79
C ALA A 20 -30.89 -32.57 5.61
N CYS A 21 -29.71 -32.84 5.00
CA CYS A 21 -28.48 -32.20 5.44
C CYS A 21 -28.70 -30.71 5.25
N VAL A 22 -29.20 -30.04 6.24
CA VAL A 22 -29.06 -28.60 6.39
C VAL A 22 -27.57 -28.40 6.63
N ASN A 23 -26.82 -28.31 5.55
CA ASN A 23 -25.53 -27.66 5.59
C ASN A 23 -25.82 -26.21 5.98
N THR A 24 -25.89 -25.95 7.29
CA THR A 24 -25.61 -24.61 7.79
C THR A 24 -24.17 -24.34 7.36
N ALA A 25 -24.01 -23.74 6.19
CA ALA A 25 -22.82 -23.01 5.87
C ALA A 25 -22.73 -21.95 6.97
N VAL A 26 -22.07 -22.29 8.07
CA VAL A 26 -21.55 -21.30 9.00
C VAL A 26 -20.57 -20.54 8.13
N GLY A 27 -21.04 -19.42 7.60
CA GLY A 27 -20.18 -18.53 6.81
C GLY A 27 -18.95 -18.28 7.66
N GLN A 28 -17.79 -18.71 7.17
CA GLN A 28 -16.54 -18.48 7.87
C GLN A 28 -16.42 -16.97 7.99
N VAL A 29 -16.52 -16.45 9.21
CA VAL A 29 -16.40 -15.00 9.45
C VAL A 29 -15.03 -14.62 8.96
N ASP A 30 -14.99 -13.75 7.95
CA ASP A 30 -13.72 -13.23 7.41
C ASP A 30 -12.91 -12.64 8.57
N PRO A 31 -11.70 -13.14 8.86
CA PRO A 31 -10.87 -12.63 9.94
C PRO A 31 -10.63 -11.12 9.85
N GLN A 32 -10.65 -10.54 8.66
CA GLN A 32 -10.52 -9.08 8.46
C GLN A 32 -11.70 -8.31 9.06
N ASN A 33 -12.90 -8.89 9.18
CA ASN A 33 -14.06 -8.23 9.77
C ASN A 33 -13.87 -7.84 11.26
N GLN A 34 -12.86 -8.40 11.93
CA GLN A 34 -12.52 -8.09 13.33
C GLN A 34 -11.38 -7.08 13.46
N LEU A 35 -10.78 -6.63 12.34
CA LEU A 35 -9.66 -5.70 12.39
C LEU A 35 -10.14 -4.30 12.81
N GLU A 36 -9.31 -3.65 13.62
CA GLU A 36 -9.49 -2.24 13.98
C GLU A 36 -9.26 -1.37 12.73
N ILE A 37 -10.22 -0.49 12.46
CA ILE A 37 -10.13 0.51 11.40
C ILE A 37 -9.68 1.84 12.03
N LEU A 38 -8.57 2.37 11.54
CA LEU A 38 -8.14 3.73 11.86
C LEU A 38 -8.34 4.62 10.62
N VAL A 39 -8.99 5.77 10.80
CA VAL A 39 -9.20 6.76 9.73
C VAL A 39 -8.51 8.07 10.06
N ASN A 40 -8.01 8.75 9.04
CA ASN A 40 -7.41 10.10 9.11
C ASN A 40 -6.41 10.27 10.27
N GLN A 41 -5.56 9.28 10.45
CA GLN A 41 -4.54 9.32 11.50
C GLN A 41 -3.54 10.46 11.24
N GLU A 42 -3.26 11.23 12.27
CA GLU A 42 -2.28 12.31 12.22
C GLU A 42 -0.87 11.81 11.87
N SER A 43 -0.10 12.68 11.24
CA SER A 43 1.29 12.44 10.93
C SER A 43 2.17 13.61 11.40
N ALA A 44 3.42 13.32 11.74
CA ALA A 44 4.41 14.34 12.04
C ALA A 44 4.68 15.27 10.84
N LYS A 45 4.42 14.78 9.63
CA LYS A 45 4.47 15.55 8.39
C LYS A 45 3.07 15.57 7.78
N SER A 46 2.57 16.73 7.45
CA SER A 46 1.30 16.94 6.75
C SER A 46 1.38 18.16 5.85
N ILE A 47 0.47 18.24 4.91
CA ILE A 47 0.25 19.46 4.14
C ILE A 47 -1.17 19.95 4.40
N GLU A 48 -1.33 21.26 4.53
CA GLU A 48 -2.61 21.93 4.52
C GLU A 48 -2.81 22.68 3.20
N TYR A 49 -4.03 22.70 2.69
CA TYR A 49 -4.38 23.37 1.44
C TYR A 49 -5.82 23.86 1.45
N ASP A 50 -6.08 24.99 0.82
CA ASP A 50 -7.43 25.53 0.66
C ASP A 50 -8.00 25.20 -0.74
N TRP A 51 -8.67 24.06 -0.82
CA TRP A 51 -9.33 23.62 -2.06
C TRP A 51 -10.56 22.76 -1.74
N PRO A 52 -11.74 23.40 -1.53
CA PRO A 52 -12.94 22.72 -1.02
C PRO A 52 -13.44 21.53 -1.86
N ILE A 53 -13.28 21.59 -3.18
CA ILE A 53 -13.74 20.53 -4.11
C ILE A 53 -13.01 19.20 -3.89
N LEU A 54 -11.76 19.25 -3.37
CA LEU A 54 -10.92 18.06 -3.15
C LEU A 54 -10.95 17.65 -1.68
N LYS A 55 -11.54 16.50 -1.41
CA LYS A 55 -11.56 15.84 -0.10
C LYS A 55 -10.64 14.63 -0.10
N VAL A 56 -9.90 14.43 0.96
CA VAL A 56 -9.03 13.27 1.12
C VAL A 56 -9.37 12.53 2.40
N GLY A 57 -9.52 11.21 2.28
CA GLY A 57 -9.69 10.31 3.41
C GLY A 57 -8.63 9.21 3.40
N THR A 58 -8.07 8.91 4.56
CA THR A 58 -7.14 7.80 4.73
C THR A 58 -7.70 6.76 5.68
N GLY A 59 -7.44 5.49 5.39
CA GLY A 59 -7.81 4.37 6.24
C GLY A 59 -6.63 3.42 6.42
N GLU A 60 -6.46 2.87 7.61
CA GLU A 60 -5.35 1.99 7.96
C GLU A 60 -5.81 0.79 8.78
N TYR A 61 -5.23 -0.37 8.51
CA TYR A 61 -5.25 -1.56 9.37
C TYR A 61 -3.89 -1.70 10.08
N PRO A 62 -3.79 -1.32 11.37
CA PRO A 62 -2.51 -1.42 12.11
C PRO A 62 -1.94 -2.83 12.16
N ALA A 63 -2.81 -3.84 12.16
CA ALA A 63 -2.40 -5.24 12.19
C ALA A 63 -1.77 -5.71 10.88
N GLY A 64 -2.00 -4.98 9.75
CA GLY A 64 -1.43 -5.26 8.45
C GLY A 64 0.09 -5.10 8.40
N PRO A 65 0.68 -3.94 8.68
CA PRO A 65 0.13 -2.61 8.45
C PRO A 65 -0.04 -2.33 6.95
N THR A 66 -1.20 -1.85 6.60
CA THR A 66 -1.59 -1.49 5.23
C THR A 66 -2.69 -0.44 5.25
N GLY A 67 -3.02 0.17 4.13
CA GLY A 67 -4.06 1.18 4.13
C GLY A 67 -4.50 1.63 2.74
N VAL A 68 -5.42 2.58 2.75
CA VAL A 68 -6.05 3.17 1.57
C VAL A 68 -6.07 4.69 1.70
N THR A 69 -5.96 5.37 0.57
CA THR A 69 -6.12 6.82 0.43
C THR A 69 -7.14 7.10 -0.66
N VAL A 70 -8.18 7.83 -0.31
CA VAL A 70 -9.30 8.16 -1.20
C VAL A 70 -9.26 9.66 -1.49
N PHE A 71 -9.19 10.01 -2.76
CA PHE A 71 -9.38 11.36 -3.27
C PHE A 71 -10.79 11.44 -3.84
N HIS A 72 -11.63 12.29 -3.25
CA HIS A 72 -13.02 12.48 -3.65
C HIS A 72 -13.25 13.92 -4.06
N PHE A 73 -13.96 14.10 -5.17
CA PHE A 73 -14.33 15.42 -5.72
C PHE A 73 -15.83 15.65 -5.56
N ASP A 74 -16.23 16.85 -5.11
CA ASP A 74 -17.64 17.19 -4.88
C ASP A 74 -18.49 17.22 -6.17
N LYS A 75 -17.84 17.36 -7.31
CA LYS A 75 -18.44 17.18 -8.66
C LYS A 75 -17.53 16.28 -9.49
N LYS A 76 -18.04 15.72 -10.59
CA LYS A 76 -17.21 14.99 -11.54
C LYS A 76 -16.13 15.91 -12.11
N VAL A 77 -14.94 15.36 -12.27
CA VAL A 77 -13.76 16.07 -12.78
C VAL A 77 -13.18 15.36 -13.99
N SER A 78 -12.61 16.12 -14.91
CA SER A 78 -11.92 15.57 -16.07
C SER A 78 -10.63 14.88 -15.64
N VAL A 79 -10.33 13.73 -16.25
CA VAL A 79 -9.19 12.89 -15.87
C VAL A 79 -8.47 12.31 -17.08
N ALA A 80 -7.16 12.17 -16.95
CA ALA A 80 -6.32 11.37 -17.84
C ALA A 80 -5.39 10.49 -17.02
N VAL A 81 -4.87 9.43 -17.61
CA VAL A 81 -3.93 8.49 -16.97
C VAL A 81 -2.69 8.30 -17.83
N ASP A 82 -1.55 8.08 -17.18
CA ASP A 82 -0.33 7.61 -17.81
C ASP A 82 0.24 6.45 -16.99
N ALA A 83 0.48 5.31 -17.64
CA ALA A 83 1.03 4.11 -17.02
C ALA A 83 2.35 3.76 -17.70
N LEU A 84 3.46 3.92 -16.97
CA LEU A 84 4.82 3.69 -17.48
C LEU A 84 5.47 2.42 -16.94
N GLY A 85 5.02 1.94 -15.78
CA GLY A 85 5.58 0.72 -15.19
C GLY A 85 5.24 -0.54 -15.96
N GLY A 86 6.09 -1.58 -15.85
CA GLY A 86 5.91 -2.85 -16.54
C GLY A 86 4.74 -3.71 -16.01
N GLY A 87 4.24 -3.43 -14.79
CA GLY A 87 3.18 -4.23 -14.14
C GLY A 87 2.15 -3.39 -13.38
N PRO A 88 1.44 -2.43 -14.01
CA PRO A 88 0.48 -1.59 -13.32
C PRO A 88 -0.72 -2.39 -12.80
N GLY A 89 -1.09 -2.17 -11.53
CA GLY A 89 -2.30 -2.70 -10.93
C GLY A 89 -3.36 -1.61 -10.83
N THR A 90 -4.34 -1.62 -11.74
CA THR A 90 -5.33 -0.54 -11.86
C THR A 90 -6.75 -1.08 -11.97
N VAL A 91 -7.72 -0.23 -11.61
CA VAL A 91 -9.14 -0.42 -11.92
C VAL A 91 -9.56 0.67 -12.92
N ASN A 92 -10.06 0.25 -14.08
CA ASN A 92 -10.58 1.10 -15.14
C ASN A 92 -9.61 2.13 -15.76
N ALA A 93 -8.28 1.95 -15.64
CA ALA A 93 -7.33 2.84 -16.32
C ALA A 93 -7.58 2.94 -17.84
N PRO A 94 -7.89 1.88 -18.56
CA PRO A 94 -8.20 1.96 -20.01
C PRO A 94 -9.36 2.89 -20.35
N TYR A 95 -10.33 3.11 -19.47
CA TYR A 95 -11.42 4.06 -19.66
C TYR A 95 -10.91 5.48 -19.99
N MET A 96 -9.77 5.87 -19.38
CA MET A 96 -9.16 7.18 -19.54
C MET A 96 -8.13 7.26 -20.67
N ASP A 97 -7.77 6.13 -21.28
CA ASP A 97 -6.65 6.04 -22.24
C ASP A 97 -7.10 5.67 -23.67
N ILE A 98 -8.22 4.97 -23.84
CA ILE A 98 -8.68 4.43 -25.16
C ILE A 98 -9.42 5.45 -26.01
N GLY A 99 -9.38 6.75 -25.68
CA GLY A 99 -9.98 7.79 -26.51
C GLY A 99 -11.48 7.99 -26.29
N TYR A 100 -11.99 7.73 -25.09
CA TYR A 100 -13.29 8.22 -24.67
C TYR A 100 -13.27 9.75 -24.64
N ASP A 101 -14.29 10.38 -25.16
CA ASP A 101 -14.29 11.81 -25.52
C ASP A 101 -14.02 12.73 -24.33
N LEU A 102 -14.71 12.51 -23.22
CA LEU A 102 -14.55 13.28 -21.98
C LEU A 102 -14.61 12.35 -20.77
N PRO A 103 -13.51 11.67 -20.42
CA PRO A 103 -13.51 10.84 -19.23
C PRO A 103 -13.59 11.70 -17.97
N GLU A 104 -14.64 11.45 -17.18
CA GLU A 104 -14.88 12.11 -15.89
C GLU A 104 -15.02 11.10 -14.78
N LEU A 105 -14.72 11.50 -13.53
CA LEU A 105 -14.87 10.65 -12.36
C LEU A 105 -15.18 11.43 -11.09
N ASP A 106 -15.64 10.69 -10.09
CA ASP A 106 -15.95 11.20 -8.74
C ASP A 106 -14.82 11.00 -7.75
N SER A 107 -14.00 9.95 -7.94
CA SER A 107 -12.92 9.64 -6.99
C SER A 107 -11.78 8.83 -7.60
N ILE A 108 -10.60 9.00 -7.01
CA ILE A 108 -9.40 8.20 -7.26
C ILE A 108 -9.00 7.53 -5.96
N VAL A 109 -8.64 6.24 -6.02
CA VAL A 109 -8.30 5.44 -4.85
C VAL A 109 -6.90 4.85 -4.99
N PHE A 110 -6.05 5.12 -4.01
CA PHE A 110 -4.77 4.46 -3.85
C PHE A 110 -4.85 3.45 -2.71
N ALA A 111 -4.34 2.24 -2.91
CA ALA A 111 -4.42 1.20 -1.89
C ALA A 111 -3.14 0.36 -1.80
N GLY A 112 -2.83 -0.12 -0.60
CA GLY A 112 -1.91 -1.24 -0.39
C GLY A 112 -2.56 -2.57 -0.76
N GLY A 113 -1.96 -3.70 -0.35
CA GLY A 113 -2.57 -5.02 -0.51
C GLY A 113 -2.48 -5.62 -1.91
N SER A 114 -1.71 -5.01 -2.83
CA SER A 114 -1.55 -5.50 -4.20
C SER A 114 -2.91 -5.77 -4.87
N TRP A 115 -3.04 -6.85 -5.62
CA TRP A 115 -4.26 -7.19 -6.34
C TRP A 115 -5.50 -7.30 -5.46
N TYR A 116 -5.36 -7.68 -4.18
CA TYR A 116 -6.50 -7.70 -3.26
C TYR A 116 -7.01 -6.28 -2.97
N GLY A 117 -6.09 -5.29 -2.89
CA GLY A 117 -6.44 -3.88 -2.67
C GLY A 117 -7.21 -3.22 -3.82
N LEU A 118 -7.30 -3.85 -5.01
CA LEU A 118 -8.16 -3.36 -6.10
C LEU A 118 -9.64 -3.29 -5.69
N GLU A 119 -10.07 -4.09 -4.72
CA GLU A 119 -11.42 -4.03 -4.14
C GLU A 119 -11.76 -2.63 -3.60
N ALA A 120 -10.78 -1.92 -3.05
CA ALA A 120 -10.99 -0.60 -2.46
C ALA A 120 -11.61 0.40 -3.45
N THR A 121 -11.23 0.33 -4.73
CA THR A 121 -11.71 1.24 -5.77
C THR A 121 -13.20 1.06 -6.03
N THR A 122 -13.65 -0.17 -6.23
CA THR A 122 -15.06 -0.47 -6.47
C THR A 122 -15.92 -0.27 -5.22
N ALA A 123 -15.30 -0.45 -4.04
CA ALA A 123 -15.93 -0.19 -2.75
C ALA A 123 -16.30 1.29 -2.57
N VAL A 124 -15.43 2.21 -3.03
CA VAL A 124 -15.73 3.66 -2.99
C VAL A 124 -16.87 4.02 -3.94
N ALA A 125 -16.88 3.48 -5.16
CA ALA A 125 -18.00 3.69 -6.09
C ALA A 125 -19.33 3.20 -5.48
N SER A 126 -19.34 2.04 -4.83
CA SER A 126 -20.55 1.54 -4.16
C SER A 126 -20.95 2.40 -2.96
N ALA A 127 -20.00 2.97 -2.21
CA ALA A 127 -20.31 3.89 -1.12
C ALA A 127 -20.95 5.18 -1.61
N LEU A 128 -20.43 5.79 -2.69
CA LEU A 128 -21.03 6.95 -3.34
C LEU A 128 -22.50 6.71 -3.69
N LYS A 129 -22.79 5.55 -4.27
CA LYS A 129 -24.17 5.14 -4.59
C LYS A 129 -25.00 4.91 -3.30
N ASP A 130 -24.48 4.13 -2.34
CA ASP A 130 -25.20 3.76 -1.12
C ASP A 130 -25.50 4.99 -0.24
N ASP A 131 -24.63 5.99 -0.24
CA ASP A 131 -24.78 7.22 0.54
C ASP A 131 -25.59 8.29 -0.25
N GLY A 132 -26.13 7.96 -1.44
CA GLY A 132 -26.99 8.84 -2.25
C GLY A 132 -26.26 10.03 -2.88
N LEU A 133 -24.93 10.04 -2.89
CA LEU A 133 -24.16 11.12 -3.51
C LEU A 133 -24.17 11.05 -5.04
N ARG A 134 -24.39 9.85 -5.56
CA ARG A 134 -24.64 9.58 -6.99
C ARG A 134 -25.77 8.56 -7.05
N ASP A 135 -27.00 9.05 -7.09
CA ASP A 135 -28.23 8.25 -7.04
C ASP A 135 -28.55 7.52 -8.34
N GLY A 136 -27.86 7.81 -9.40
CA GLY A 136 -27.85 7.16 -10.70
C GLY A 136 -29.09 6.35 -11.08
N ASP A 137 -29.98 6.92 -11.86
CA ASP A 137 -31.01 6.14 -12.55
C ASP A 137 -30.38 5.42 -13.74
N ALA A 138 -30.19 4.10 -13.64
CA ALA A 138 -29.63 3.29 -14.73
C ALA A 138 -30.49 3.27 -16.00
N PHE A 139 -31.72 3.76 -15.92
CA PHE A 139 -32.66 3.86 -17.05
C PHE A 139 -32.80 5.29 -17.58
N ALA A 140 -32.14 6.28 -16.96
CA ALA A 140 -32.12 7.63 -17.45
C ALA A 140 -31.36 7.72 -18.80
N GLU A 141 -31.70 8.68 -19.64
CA GLU A 141 -30.98 8.94 -20.90
C GLU A 141 -29.49 9.26 -20.62
N VAL A 142 -29.20 9.97 -19.52
CA VAL A 142 -27.86 10.22 -19.02
C VAL A 142 -27.80 9.80 -17.55
N PRO A 143 -27.41 8.55 -17.26
CA PRO A 143 -27.38 8.05 -15.90
C PRO A 143 -26.27 8.71 -15.06
N ASN A 144 -26.60 9.12 -13.85
CA ASN A 144 -25.65 9.67 -12.89
C ASN A 144 -24.96 8.55 -12.08
N ILE A 145 -24.13 7.75 -12.75
CA ILE A 145 -23.42 6.62 -12.13
C ILE A 145 -22.17 7.12 -11.40
N ALA A 146 -21.93 6.60 -10.20
CA ALA A 146 -20.71 6.85 -9.45
C ALA A 146 -19.49 6.21 -10.14
N MET A 147 -18.47 7.01 -10.38
CA MET A 147 -17.28 6.59 -11.10
C MET A 147 -16.04 6.74 -10.25
N SER A 148 -15.40 5.61 -9.98
CA SER A 148 -14.15 5.53 -9.23
C SER A 148 -13.11 4.75 -10.01
N VAL A 149 -11.89 5.27 -10.05
CA VAL A 149 -10.71 4.60 -10.59
C VAL A 149 -9.65 4.46 -9.50
N GLY A 150 -8.66 3.63 -9.70
CA GLY A 150 -7.61 3.52 -8.68
C GLY A 150 -6.46 2.62 -9.07
N SER A 151 -5.43 2.69 -8.24
CA SER A 151 -4.20 1.91 -8.37
C SER A 151 -3.72 1.39 -7.03
N ILE A 152 -2.93 0.31 -7.08
CA ILE A 152 -2.42 -0.35 -5.88
C ILE A 152 -0.90 -0.35 -5.85
N ILE A 153 -0.35 -0.48 -4.63
CA ILE A 153 1.05 -0.84 -4.41
C ILE A 153 1.16 -2.27 -3.87
N PHE A 154 2.30 -2.91 -4.13
CA PHE A 154 2.66 -4.19 -3.53
C PHE A 154 3.39 -3.96 -2.20
N ASP A 155 2.67 -3.84 -1.10
CA ASP A 155 3.24 -3.64 0.23
C ASP A 155 3.55 -4.96 0.98
N PHE A 156 3.15 -6.11 0.45
CA PHE A 156 3.46 -7.43 1.03
C PHE A 156 4.96 -7.75 1.06
N GLY A 157 5.74 -7.18 0.17
CA GLY A 157 7.18 -7.42 0.08
C GLY A 157 7.91 -7.18 1.39
N GLY A 158 7.62 -6.07 2.05
CA GLY A 158 8.25 -5.69 3.31
C GLY A 158 7.67 -6.34 4.54
N ARG A 159 6.38 -6.64 4.55
CA ARG A 159 5.65 -7.15 5.72
C ARG A 159 5.34 -8.65 5.66
N ARG A 160 5.59 -9.37 4.67
CA ARG A 160 5.45 -10.82 4.34
C ARG A 160 4.90 -11.79 5.42
N LEU A 161 4.45 -11.29 6.57
CA LEU A 161 4.02 -12.09 7.71
C LEU A 161 2.52 -12.35 7.72
N ASN A 162 1.73 -11.46 7.12
CA ASN A 162 0.28 -11.60 7.00
C ASN A 162 -0.22 -11.13 5.62
N GLU A 163 -1.48 -11.45 5.30
CA GLU A 163 -2.13 -11.11 4.03
C GLU A 163 -3.27 -10.10 4.19
N ILE A 164 -3.25 -9.30 5.27
CA ILE A 164 -4.23 -8.23 5.49
C ILE A 164 -4.12 -7.20 4.37
N TYR A 165 -5.23 -6.76 3.81
CA TYR A 165 -5.30 -5.81 2.70
C TYR A 165 -6.44 -4.80 2.92
N PRO A 166 -6.43 -3.64 2.24
CA PRO A 166 -7.52 -2.67 2.28
C PRO A 166 -8.77 -3.23 1.58
N ASP A 167 -9.71 -3.75 2.36
CA ASP A 167 -10.97 -4.30 1.90
C ASP A 167 -12.06 -3.23 1.74
N LYS A 168 -13.27 -3.67 1.38
CA LYS A 168 -14.45 -2.82 1.24
C LYS A 168 -14.73 -2.00 2.50
N ARG A 169 -14.60 -2.58 3.69
CA ARG A 169 -14.90 -1.89 4.97
C ARG A 169 -13.95 -0.72 5.19
N LEU A 170 -12.65 -0.94 5.00
CA LEU A 170 -11.64 0.09 5.18
C LEU A 170 -11.79 1.21 4.16
N ALA A 171 -12.01 0.86 2.89
CA ALA A 171 -12.15 1.83 1.81
C ALA A 171 -13.37 2.73 2.00
N GLN A 172 -14.51 2.16 2.37
CA GLN A 172 -15.73 2.92 2.65
C GLN A 172 -15.59 3.79 3.90
N ALA A 173 -14.90 3.31 4.94
CA ALA A 173 -14.63 4.10 6.13
C ALA A 173 -13.72 5.31 5.80
N ALA A 174 -12.67 5.11 5.01
CA ALA A 174 -11.80 6.19 4.54
C ALA A 174 -12.56 7.22 3.69
N PHE A 175 -13.39 6.76 2.76
CA PHE A 175 -14.25 7.62 1.94
C PHE A 175 -15.17 8.49 2.79
N ARG A 176 -15.90 7.90 3.73
CA ARG A 176 -16.84 8.64 4.62
C ARG A 176 -16.13 9.58 5.59
N ALA A 177 -14.86 9.32 5.91
CA ALA A 177 -14.03 10.19 6.71
C ALA A 177 -13.31 11.29 5.90
N ALA A 178 -13.47 11.31 4.57
CA ALA A 178 -12.78 12.25 3.69
C ALA A 178 -13.15 13.70 4.04
N LYS A 179 -12.13 14.55 4.15
CA LYS A 179 -12.26 15.97 4.47
C LYS A 179 -11.34 16.83 3.60
N THR A 180 -11.65 18.10 3.48
CA THR A 180 -10.84 19.08 2.76
C THR A 180 -9.64 19.53 3.60
N GLY A 181 -8.64 20.10 2.92
CA GLY A 181 -7.63 20.95 3.53
C GLY A 181 -6.52 20.24 4.27
N TYR A 182 -6.46 18.91 4.31
CA TYR A 182 -5.43 18.19 5.06
C TYR A 182 -5.02 16.90 4.38
N PHE A 183 -3.72 16.65 4.30
CA PHE A 183 -3.17 15.38 3.83
C PHE A 183 -2.01 14.92 4.72
N PRO A 184 -2.09 13.76 5.39
CA PRO A 184 -1.01 13.20 6.21
C PRO A 184 0.05 12.54 5.32
N MET A 185 1.34 12.81 5.57
CA MET A 185 2.46 12.29 4.77
C MET A 185 3.28 11.24 5.50
N GLY A 186 4.13 10.52 4.78
CA GLY A 186 4.96 9.43 5.28
C GLY A 186 4.20 8.09 5.32
N ALA A 187 4.46 7.26 6.32
CA ALA A 187 3.83 5.94 6.48
C ALA A 187 2.36 6.07 6.93
N ARG A 188 1.49 6.51 6.02
CA ARG A 188 0.07 6.75 6.22
C ARG A 188 -0.75 6.24 5.05
N GLY A 189 -2.03 5.95 5.29
CA GLY A 189 -2.96 5.52 4.26
C GLY A 189 -2.40 4.42 3.37
N ALA A 190 -2.50 4.58 2.04
CA ALA A 190 -1.95 3.63 1.08
C ALA A 190 -0.43 3.44 1.21
N GLY A 191 0.29 4.44 1.74
CA GLY A 191 1.74 4.40 1.97
C GLY A 191 2.18 3.75 3.28
N SER A 192 1.29 3.15 4.07
CA SER A 192 1.57 2.66 5.44
C SER A 192 2.78 1.73 5.53
N PHE A 193 3.01 0.87 4.54
CA PHE A 193 4.17 -0.04 4.51
C PHE A 193 4.97 0.01 3.20
N ALA A 194 4.92 1.11 2.51
CA ALA A 194 5.70 1.34 1.30
C ALA A 194 7.21 1.34 1.59
N LYS A 195 8.01 0.92 0.62
CA LYS A 195 9.48 0.88 0.68
C LYS A 195 10.10 1.34 -0.63
N SER A 196 11.38 1.73 -0.57
CA SER A 196 12.16 2.11 -1.75
C SER A 196 13.58 1.56 -1.72
N GLY A 197 14.25 1.55 -2.88
CA GLY A 197 15.66 1.21 -3.02
C GLY A 197 15.97 -0.28 -2.94
N GLY A 198 15.00 -1.15 -3.20
CA GLY A 198 15.20 -2.61 -3.15
C GLY A 198 16.28 -3.08 -4.11
N LEU A 199 16.38 -2.50 -5.31
CA LEU A 199 17.39 -2.84 -6.32
C LEU A 199 18.83 -2.76 -5.78
N PHE A 200 19.09 -1.75 -4.96
CA PHE A 200 20.42 -1.53 -4.38
C PHE A 200 20.56 -2.10 -2.98
N GLY A 201 19.52 -2.78 -2.49
CA GLY A 201 19.50 -3.34 -1.14
C GLY A 201 19.21 -2.31 -0.03
N CYS A 202 18.80 -1.11 -0.32
CA CYS A 202 18.47 -0.09 0.67
C CYS A 202 17.25 -0.45 1.53
N HIS A 203 16.16 -0.89 0.91
CA HIS A 203 14.90 -1.29 1.55
C HIS A 203 14.38 -0.33 2.64
N ALA A 204 14.65 0.97 2.47
CA ALA A 204 14.19 1.98 3.41
C ALA A 204 12.67 2.19 3.32
N HIS A 205 12.04 2.55 4.43
CA HIS A 205 10.63 2.91 4.42
C HIS A 205 10.41 4.18 3.60
N ALA A 206 9.39 4.13 2.75
CA ALA A 206 8.81 5.25 2.05
C ALA A 206 7.35 5.41 2.49
N GLY A 207 6.51 6.07 1.72
CA GLY A 207 5.14 6.31 2.13
C GLY A 207 4.39 7.16 1.12
N GLN A 208 3.39 7.91 1.60
CA GLN A 208 2.69 8.88 0.79
C GLN A 208 3.22 10.29 1.02
N GLY A 209 3.23 11.10 -0.04
CA GLY A 209 3.67 12.49 0.01
C GLY A 209 2.80 13.40 -0.84
N ALA A 210 2.85 14.70 -0.57
CA ALA A 210 2.10 15.69 -1.30
C ALA A 210 2.84 17.03 -1.34
N ALA A 211 2.49 17.86 -2.33
CA ALA A 211 2.83 19.25 -2.38
C ALA A 211 1.67 20.05 -2.99
N PHE A 212 1.50 21.29 -2.55
CA PHE A 212 0.47 22.20 -3.02
C PHE A 212 1.07 23.57 -3.32
N LYS A 213 0.62 24.19 -4.40
CA LYS A 213 0.99 25.55 -4.76
C LYS A 213 -0.22 26.29 -5.30
N GLN A 214 -0.41 27.51 -4.83
CA GLN A 214 -1.34 28.47 -5.41
C GLN A 214 -0.55 29.65 -5.97
N ILE A 215 -0.88 30.05 -7.22
CA ILE A 215 -0.25 31.17 -7.95
C ILE A 215 -1.39 32.00 -8.53
N GLY A 216 -1.71 33.11 -7.84
CA GLY A 216 -2.94 33.85 -8.12
C GLY A 216 -4.17 32.97 -7.89
N GLU A 217 -4.97 32.76 -8.92
CA GLU A 217 -6.15 31.88 -8.90
C GLU A 217 -5.83 30.44 -9.27
N LEU A 218 -4.68 30.19 -9.90
CA LEU A 218 -4.24 28.83 -10.26
C LEU A 218 -3.87 28.03 -9.03
N LYS A 219 -4.43 26.81 -8.93
CA LYS A 219 -4.10 25.83 -7.90
C LYS A 219 -3.49 24.58 -8.53
N ILE A 220 -2.43 24.08 -7.96
CA ILE A 220 -1.81 22.81 -8.35
C ILE A 220 -1.56 22.02 -7.07
N ALA A 221 -2.09 20.79 -7.01
CA ALA A 221 -1.79 19.82 -5.95
C ALA A 221 -1.24 18.54 -6.56
N VAL A 222 -0.27 17.95 -5.91
CA VAL A 222 0.29 16.65 -6.31
C VAL A 222 0.35 15.73 -5.11
N PHE A 223 0.07 14.46 -5.35
CA PHE A 223 0.05 13.40 -4.35
C PHE A 223 0.76 12.17 -4.93
N THR A 224 1.49 11.46 -4.10
CA THR A 224 2.17 10.24 -4.52
C THR A 224 2.24 9.23 -3.40
N VAL A 225 2.24 7.95 -3.74
CA VAL A 225 2.62 6.84 -2.86
C VAL A 225 3.82 6.15 -3.47
N VAL A 226 4.95 6.26 -2.79
CA VAL A 226 6.23 5.76 -3.31
C VAL A 226 6.52 4.37 -2.73
N ASN A 227 6.50 3.35 -3.59
CA ASN A 227 6.92 1.98 -3.26
C ASN A 227 7.84 1.46 -4.37
N ALA A 228 8.92 2.20 -4.66
CA ALA A 228 9.74 2.08 -5.86
C ALA A 228 10.84 1.02 -5.74
N VAL A 229 11.15 0.36 -6.86
CA VAL A 229 12.37 -0.44 -7.03
C VAL A 229 13.63 0.41 -6.80
N GLY A 230 13.62 1.62 -7.35
CA GLY A 230 14.71 2.57 -7.25
C GLY A 230 14.82 3.28 -5.91
N VAL A 231 15.87 4.05 -5.75
CA VAL A 231 16.10 4.93 -4.61
C VAL A 231 15.43 6.29 -4.80
N ILE A 232 15.05 6.94 -3.70
CA ILE A 232 14.60 8.33 -3.68
C ILE A 232 15.84 9.23 -3.61
N THR A 233 15.90 10.24 -4.47
CA THR A 233 17.03 11.18 -4.52
C THR A 233 16.58 12.62 -4.32
N ASP A 234 17.42 13.39 -3.67
CA ASP A 234 17.27 14.85 -3.58
C ASP A 234 17.73 15.53 -4.90
N ARG A 235 17.64 16.87 -4.95
CA ARG A 235 18.02 17.67 -6.12
C ARG A 235 19.52 17.68 -6.40
N GLN A 236 20.35 17.20 -5.46
CA GLN A 236 21.79 17.01 -5.61
C GLN A 236 22.16 15.58 -6.05
N GLY A 237 21.15 14.71 -6.23
CA GLY A 237 21.33 13.30 -6.61
C GLY A 237 21.74 12.40 -5.45
N GLN A 238 21.68 12.91 -4.20
CA GLN A 238 21.94 12.12 -2.99
C GLN A 238 20.76 11.20 -2.68
N VAL A 239 21.04 9.96 -2.28
CA VAL A 239 20.03 9.04 -1.80
C VAL A 239 19.52 9.48 -0.43
N VAL A 240 18.22 9.73 -0.33
CA VAL A 240 17.58 10.33 0.86
C VAL A 240 17.51 9.35 2.02
N SER A 241 17.23 8.06 1.74
CA SER A 241 17.16 7.03 2.78
C SER A 241 17.62 5.67 2.26
N CYS A 242 18.43 4.99 3.08
CA CYS A 242 18.97 3.67 2.78
C CYS A 242 19.45 2.99 4.06
N TYR A 243 19.10 1.72 4.27
CA TYR A 243 19.75 0.89 5.28
C TYR A 243 21.04 0.32 4.72
N LYS A 244 22.16 0.88 5.15
CA LYS A 244 23.49 0.57 4.62
C LYS A 244 24.14 -0.61 5.34
N ASP A 245 24.88 -1.41 4.60
CA ASP A 245 25.78 -2.40 5.19
C ASP A 245 27.07 -1.74 5.70
N GLU A 246 27.78 -2.46 6.54
CA GLU A 246 29.10 -2.05 6.97
C GLU A 246 30.03 -1.84 5.76
N GLY A 247 30.78 -0.75 5.79
CA GLY A 247 31.69 -0.38 4.69
C GLY A 247 31.04 0.39 3.52
N TRP A 248 29.72 0.61 3.53
CA TRP A 248 29.10 1.47 2.53
C TRP A 248 29.41 2.96 2.79
N PRO A 249 29.50 3.80 1.76
CA PRO A 249 29.72 5.23 1.91
C PRO A 249 28.66 5.88 2.82
N GLU A 250 29.06 6.89 3.57
CA GLU A 250 28.12 7.65 4.40
C GLU A 250 27.08 8.37 3.54
N GLN A 251 27.50 8.93 2.40
CA GLN A 251 26.62 9.50 1.40
C GLN A 251 26.63 8.64 0.14
N LEU A 252 25.45 8.37 -0.40
CA LEU A 252 25.25 7.56 -1.58
C LEU A 252 24.74 8.46 -2.72
N GLN A 253 25.49 8.52 -3.82
CA GLN A 253 25.07 9.17 -5.05
C GLN A 253 24.32 8.17 -5.93
N ALA A 254 23.11 8.52 -6.39
CA ALA A 254 22.32 7.64 -7.23
C ALA A 254 23.00 7.31 -8.55
N SER A 255 23.68 8.28 -9.17
CA SER A 255 24.44 8.07 -10.41
C SER A 255 25.58 7.05 -10.24
N GLU A 256 26.24 7.06 -9.08
CA GLU A 256 27.30 6.10 -8.75
C GLU A 256 26.71 4.70 -8.50
N LEU A 257 25.59 4.61 -7.78
CA LEU A 257 24.87 3.34 -7.57
C LEU A 257 24.44 2.71 -8.89
N LEU A 258 23.83 3.51 -9.78
CA LEU A 258 23.40 3.07 -11.11
C LEU A 258 24.57 2.57 -11.95
N SER A 259 25.65 3.33 -12.00
CA SER A 259 26.86 2.95 -12.75
C SER A 259 27.47 1.65 -12.22
N LYS A 260 27.68 1.55 -10.91
CA LYS A 260 28.24 0.35 -10.29
C LYS A 260 27.33 -0.87 -10.48
N HIS A 261 26.01 -0.69 -10.35
CA HIS A 261 25.05 -1.77 -10.56
C HIS A 261 25.03 -2.25 -12.02
N ALA A 262 25.00 -1.32 -12.98
CA ALA A 262 24.99 -1.63 -14.42
C ALA A 262 26.19 -2.46 -14.87
N PHE A 263 27.35 -2.28 -14.25
CA PHE A 263 28.58 -2.99 -14.56
C PHE A 263 28.92 -4.13 -13.56
N GLY A 264 27.95 -4.55 -12.74
CA GLY A 264 28.14 -5.67 -11.81
C GLY A 264 29.11 -5.38 -10.67
N GLN A 265 29.42 -4.14 -10.39
CA GLN A 265 30.35 -3.71 -9.35
C GLN A 265 29.66 -3.39 -8.01
N TRP A 266 28.32 -3.31 -8.00
CA TRP A 266 27.54 -3.14 -6.80
C TRP A 266 27.15 -4.52 -6.26
N PRO A 267 27.37 -4.80 -4.98
CA PRO A 267 27.02 -6.10 -4.42
C PRO A 267 25.49 -6.23 -4.28
N SER A 268 24.84 -6.61 -5.35
CA SER A 268 23.39 -6.91 -5.37
C SER A 268 23.12 -8.33 -4.90
N SER A 269 23.61 -8.68 -3.72
CA SER A 269 23.56 -10.06 -3.22
C SER A 269 22.21 -10.47 -2.62
N GLN A 270 21.21 -9.62 -2.64
CA GLN A 270 19.90 -9.94 -2.06
C GLN A 270 18.80 -9.93 -3.13
N GLU A 271 17.97 -10.97 -3.10
CA GLU A 271 16.70 -10.95 -3.82
C GLU A 271 15.90 -9.71 -3.39
N PHE A 272 15.61 -8.81 -4.31
CA PHE A 272 14.67 -7.72 -4.08
C PHE A 272 13.27 -8.13 -4.57
N ASP A 273 12.26 -7.49 -4.03
CA ASP A 273 10.89 -7.71 -4.50
C ASP A 273 10.73 -7.18 -5.92
N LYS A 274 10.41 -8.10 -6.85
CA LYS A 274 10.13 -7.78 -8.26
C LYS A 274 8.70 -7.29 -8.47
N LYS A 275 8.13 -6.60 -7.47
CA LYS A 275 6.76 -6.08 -7.46
C LYS A 275 6.78 -4.77 -6.68
N ASN A 276 6.96 -3.70 -7.39
CA ASN A 276 7.04 -2.35 -6.84
C ASN A 276 6.09 -1.44 -7.63
N THR A 277 5.86 -0.25 -7.15
CA THR A 277 4.92 0.66 -7.80
C THR A 277 5.02 2.03 -7.18
N THR A 278 5.02 3.08 -8.02
CA THR A 278 4.72 4.44 -7.55
C THR A 278 3.42 4.89 -8.19
N ILE A 279 2.44 5.26 -7.36
CA ILE A 279 1.14 5.74 -7.83
C ILE A 279 0.97 7.19 -7.45
N SER A 280 0.55 8.01 -8.43
CA SER A 280 0.58 9.46 -8.29
C SER A 280 -0.66 10.12 -8.86
N LEU A 281 -0.95 11.33 -8.37
CA LEU A 281 -2.04 12.18 -8.80
C LEU A 281 -1.55 13.61 -8.91
N VAL A 282 -1.83 14.26 -10.03
CA VAL A 282 -1.72 15.71 -10.18
C VAL A 282 -3.12 16.30 -10.39
N VAL A 283 -3.45 17.36 -9.66
CA VAL A 283 -4.73 18.07 -9.75
C VAL A 283 -4.45 19.53 -10.06
N THR A 284 -5.14 20.08 -11.03
CA THR A 284 -5.16 21.51 -11.33
C THR A 284 -6.60 22.03 -11.43
N ASN A 285 -6.82 23.29 -11.07
CA ASN A 285 -8.11 23.93 -11.31
C ASN A 285 -8.21 24.58 -12.69
N GLN A 286 -7.10 24.70 -13.44
CA GLN A 286 -7.08 25.23 -14.78
C GLN A 286 -7.81 24.27 -15.73
N LYS A 287 -8.70 24.80 -16.55
CA LYS A 287 -9.37 24.04 -17.59
C LYS A 287 -8.35 23.59 -18.64
N LEU A 288 -8.38 22.31 -18.94
CA LEU A 288 -7.52 21.66 -19.93
C LEU A 288 -8.39 20.81 -20.85
N ASP A 289 -8.06 20.82 -22.13
CA ASP A 289 -8.65 19.85 -23.06
C ASP A 289 -8.10 18.43 -22.79
N PRO A 290 -8.72 17.38 -23.34
CA PRO A 290 -8.29 15.99 -23.11
C PRO A 290 -6.82 15.72 -23.52
N ALA A 291 -6.35 16.35 -24.61
CA ALA A 291 -4.98 16.17 -25.09
C ALA A 291 -3.95 16.85 -24.16
N GLU A 292 -4.26 18.07 -23.71
CA GLU A 292 -3.45 18.80 -22.73
C GLU A 292 -3.39 18.05 -21.41
N LEU A 293 -4.52 17.54 -20.94
CA LEU A 293 -4.61 16.78 -19.68
C LEU A 293 -3.80 15.47 -19.76
N LYS A 294 -3.87 14.74 -20.89
CA LYS A 294 -3.03 13.57 -21.14
C LYS A 294 -1.55 13.97 -21.19
N ARG A 295 -1.20 15.09 -21.82
CA ARG A 295 0.20 15.56 -21.86
C ARG A 295 0.71 15.98 -20.50
N LEU A 296 -0.12 16.60 -19.66
CA LEU A 296 0.20 16.89 -18.27
C LEU A 296 0.56 15.60 -17.50
N ALA A 297 -0.28 14.55 -17.64
CA ALA A 297 0.00 13.25 -17.04
C ALA A 297 1.36 12.70 -17.46
N VAL A 298 1.65 12.64 -18.76
CA VAL A 298 2.91 12.12 -19.30
C VAL A 298 4.11 12.96 -18.85
N GLN A 299 4.00 14.29 -18.89
CA GLN A 299 5.11 15.19 -18.55
C GLN A 299 5.50 15.08 -17.06
N VAL A 300 4.50 15.11 -16.17
CA VAL A 300 4.74 14.98 -14.73
C VAL A 300 5.29 13.58 -14.41
N HIS A 301 4.69 12.52 -14.99
CA HIS A 301 5.13 11.14 -14.76
C HIS A 301 6.58 10.93 -15.20
N THR A 302 6.94 11.37 -16.40
CA THR A 302 8.33 11.32 -16.90
C THR A 302 9.30 12.10 -16.01
N SER A 303 8.87 13.24 -15.44
CA SER A 303 9.71 14.05 -14.56
C SER A 303 10.12 13.34 -13.28
N MET A 304 9.37 12.34 -12.83
CA MET A 304 9.63 11.57 -11.61
C MET A 304 10.94 10.77 -11.69
N ALA A 305 11.44 10.46 -12.89
CA ALA A 305 12.74 9.83 -13.09
C ALA A 305 13.93 10.64 -12.54
N ARG A 306 13.74 11.93 -12.25
CA ARG A 306 14.77 12.75 -11.59
C ARG A 306 14.92 12.44 -10.10
N SER A 307 13.85 12.02 -9.46
CA SER A 307 13.75 11.77 -8.00
C SER A 307 13.66 10.30 -7.63
N LEU A 308 13.33 9.41 -8.58
CA LEU A 308 13.25 7.95 -8.42
C LEU A 308 14.21 7.30 -9.42
N GLN A 309 15.24 6.60 -8.95
CA GLN A 309 16.29 6.08 -9.81
C GLN A 309 16.67 4.63 -9.48
N PRO A 310 16.47 3.67 -10.46
CA PRO A 310 15.73 3.83 -11.70
C PRO A 310 14.23 4.03 -11.48
N PHE A 311 13.54 4.55 -12.49
CA PHE A 311 12.10 4.75 -12.53
C PHE A 311 11.50 3.97 -13.71
N ALA A 312 10.21 3.64 -13.62
CA ALA A 312 9.43 2.96 -14.67
C ALA A 312 10.07 1.66 -15.17
N SER A 313 10.64 0.88 -14.25
CA SER A 313 11.28 -0.39 -14.59
C SER A 313 10.22 -1.48 -14.88
N ILE A 314 10.68 -2.60 -15.45
CA ILE A 314 9.81 -3.78 -15.69
C ILE A 314 9.18 -4.33 -14.39
N TYR A 315 9.76 -4.03 -13.24
CA TYR A 315 9.29 -4.49 -11.93
C TYR A 315 8.48 -3.45 -11.16
N ASP A 316 8.29 -2.26 -11.75
CA ASP A 316 7.42 -1.22 -11.22
C ASP A 316 6.04 -1.29 -11.87
N GLY A 317 5.03 -0.80 -11.18
CA GLY A 317 3.67 -0.66 -11.69
C GLY A 317 3.24 0.80 -11.72
N ASP A 318 4.15 1.69 -12.11
CA ASP A 318 4.00 3.15 -11.98
C ASP A 318 2.83 3.68 -12.80
N VAL A 319 1.95 4.44 -12.13
CA VAL A 319 0.75 5.06 -12.71
C VAL A 319 0.60 6.47 -12.18
N LEU A 320 0.28 7.41 -13.06
CA LEU A 320 -0.07 8.77 -12.71
C LEU A 320 -1.42 9.17 -13.32
N TYR A 321 -2.30 9.70 -12.46
CA TYR A 321 -3.54 10.34 -12.86
C TYR A 321 -3.36 11.85 -12.90
N ALA A 322 -3.88 12.50 -13.97
CA ALA A 322 -3.98 13.95 -14.06
C ALA A 322 -5.45 14.34 -14.04
N VAL A 323 -5.79 15.32 -13.23
CA VAL A 323 -7.15 15.82 -13.02
C VAL A 323 -7.20 17.32 -13.26
N SER A 324 -8.24 17.75 -13.99
CA SER A 324 -8.66 19.16 -14.05
C SER A 324 -10.04 19.30 -13.40
N THR A 325 -10.14 20.17 -12.40
CA THR A 325 -11.43 20.52 -11.79
C THR A 325 -12.20 21.56 -12.60
N GLN A 326 -11.58 22.15 -13.62
CA GLN A 326 -12.16 23.11 -14.57
C GLN A 326 -12.82 24.32 -13.90
N GLU A 327 -12.25 24.79 -12.76
CA GLU A 327 -12.77 25.97 -12.06
C GLU A 327 -12.24 27.27 -12.65
N LEU A 328 -11.07 27.23 -13.30
CA LEU A 328 -10.41 28.36 -13.94
C LEU A 328 -10.49 28.20 -15.47
N GLU A 329 -11.44 28.94 -16.10
CA GLU A 329 -11.73 28.85 -17.54
C GLU A 329 -10.57 29.37 -18.39
N GLU A 330 -10.00 30.53 -18.01
CA GLU A 330 -8.88 31.14 -18.73
C GLU A 330 -7.57 30.59 -18.19
N PRO A 331 -6.67 30.07 -19.07
CA PRO A 331 -5.41 29.53 -18.66
C PRO A 331 -4.51 30.56 -17.96
N ALA A 332 -4.11 30.30 -16.71
CA ALA A 332 -3.13 31.12 -16.00
C ALA A 332 -1.68 30.76 -16.33
N MET A 333 -1.46 29.55 -16.86
CA MET A 333 -0.16 29.07 -17.34
C MET A 333 -0.32 28.35 -18.69
N THR A 334 0.72 28.40 -19.51
CA THR A 334 0.80 27.51 -20.67
C THR A 334 0.87 26.05 -20.23
N SER A 335 0.44 25.13 -21.09
CA SER A 335 0.48 23.69 -20.77
C SER A 335 1.91 23.19 -20.47
N ILE A 336 2.94 23.80 -21.08
CA ILE A 336 4.36 23.47 -20.80
C ILE A 336 4.72 23.94 -19.39
N ASP A 337 4.43 25.19 -19.02
CA ASP A 337 4.79 25.77 -17.73
C ASP A 337 4.06 25.07 -16.59
N LEU A 338 2.78 24.74 -16.79
CA LEU A 338 1.98 23.95 -15.86
C LEU A 338 2.63 22.58 -15.60
N GLY A 339 3.07 21.88 -16.65
CA GLY A 339 3.75 20.61 -16.54
C GLY A 339 5.09 20.69 -15.83
N VAL A 340 5.88 21.78 -16.06
CA VAL A 340 7.13 22.04 -15.34
C VAL A 340 6.86 22.30 -13.85
N ALA A 341 5.91 23.18 -13.54
CA ALA A 341 5.55 23.50 -12.15
C ALA A 341 5.03 22.26 -11.38
N ALA A 342 4.14 21.48 -12.00
CA ALA A 342 3.64 20.24 -11.41
C ALA A 342 4.73 19.19 -11.23
N GLY A 343 5.69 19.09 -12.16
CA GLY A 343 6.85 18.19 -12.05
C GLY A 343 7.80 18.56 -10.91
N GLU A 344 8.02 19.86 -10.65
CA GLU A 344 8.81 20.31 -9.49
C GLU A 344 8.07 20.01 -8.17
N LEU A 345 6.78 20.26 -8.12
CA LEU A 345 5.96 19.90 -6.96
C LEU A 345 5.94 18.38 -6.72
N MET A 346 5.90 17.57 -7.78
CA MET A 346 5.95 16.12 -7.66
C MET A 346 7.27 15.65 -7.04
N TRP A 347 8.40 16.29 -7.36
CA TRP A 347 9.66 15.99 -6.68
C TRP A 347 9.59 16.30 -5.18
N ASP A 348 9.02 17.47 -4.81
CA ASP A 348 8.79 17.81 -3.40
C ASP A 348 7.89 16.79 -2.69
N ALA A 349 6.82 16.34 -3.36
CA ALA A 349 5.93 15.31 -2.84
C ALA A 349 6.66 13.97 -2.62
N ILE A 350 7.51 13.56 -3.56
CA ILE A 350 8.32 12.34 -3.43
C ILE A 350 9.27 12.45 -2.24
N LEU A 351 9.95 13.58 -2.05
CA LEU A 351 10.81 13.81 -0.89
C LEU A 351 10.02 13.82 0.43
N ALA A 352 8.83 14.42 0.42
CA ALA A 352 7.95 14.47 1.58
C ALA A 352 7.38 13.09 1.96
N SER A 353 7.34 12.13 1.04
CA SER A 353 6.85 10.77 1.28
C SER A 353 7.72 9.97 2.25
N VAL A 354 8.99 10.35 2.41
CA VAL A 354 9.95 9.62 3.25
C VAL A 354 9.66 9.88 4.73
N PRO A 355 9.25 8.86 5.50
CA PRO A 355 9.04 8.98 6.94
C PRO A 355 10.37 9.01 7.70
N GLU A 356 10.31 9.36 8.98
CA GLU A 356 11.43 9.08 9.88
C GLU A 356 11.67 7.56 9.91
N GLN A 357 12.91 7.16 9.61
CA GLN A 357 13.26 5.74 9.54
C GLN A 357 13.36 5.14 10.95
N PRO A 358 12.87 3.91 11.17
CA PRO A 358 13.11 3.21 12.42
C PRO A 358 14.61 3.01 12.63
N LYS A 359 15.06 3.25 13.87
CA LYS A 359 16.47 3.13 14.23
C LYS A 359 16.81 1.68 14.54
N ILE A 360 18.02 1.27 14.15
CA ILE A 360 18.58 0.00 14.60
C ILE A 360 18.79 0.09 16.11
N VAL A 361 18.23 -0.89 16.84
CA VAL A 361 18.39 -0.98 18.29
C VAL A 361 19.53 -1.96 18.58
N PRO A 362 20.63 -1.48 19.17
CA PRO A 362 21.77 -2.34 19.45
C PRO A 362 21.44 -3.40 20.50
N SER A 363 22.04 -4.56 20.33
CA SER A 363 22.03 -5.59 21.36
C SER A 363 22.99 -5.25 22.50
N VAL A 364 22.65 -5.67 23.71
CA VAL A 364 23.49 -5.54 24.90
C VAL A 364 23.78 -6.93 25.49
N ASP A 365 24.98 -7.09 26.05
CA ASP A 365 25.36 -8.32 26.75
C ASP A 365 24.75 -8.32 28.16
N LYS A 366 23.43 -8.52 28.22
CA LYS A 366 22.65 -8.65 29.46
C LYS A 366 22.00 -10.03 29.50
N LYS A 367 22.06 -10.66 30.69
CA LYS A 367 21.35 -11.94 30.93
C LYS A 367 19.83 -11.71 30.74
N ILE A 368 19.21 -12.61 30.01
CA ILE A 368 17.74 -12.56 29.80
C ILE A 368 17.06 -12.93 31.13
N PRO A 369 16.16 -12.11 31.67
CA PRO A 369 15.46 -12.43 32.93
C PRO A 369 14.63 -13.71 32.81
N SER A 370 14.59 -14.51 33.88
CA SER A 370 13.88 -15.81 33.89
C SER A 370 12.39 -15.66 33.51
N LYS A 371 11.74 -14.58 33.92
CA LYS A 371 10.35 -14.26 33.53
C LYS A 371 10.20 -14.08 32.01
N LEU A 372 11.12 -13.36 31.36
CA LEU A 372 11.10 -13.14 29.90
C LEU A 372 11.48 -14.46 29.18
N LEU A 373 12.43 -15.26 29.70
CA LEU A 373 12.73 -16.58 29.14
C LEU A 373 11.47 -17.47 29.09
N ALA A 374 10.76 -17.57 30.22
CA ALA A 374 9.55 -18.38 30.31
C ALA A 374 8.43 -17.86 29.41
N MET A 375 8.29 -16.53 29.32
CA MET A 375 7.26 -15.88 28.54
C MET A 375 7.51 -15.99 27.03
N ALA A 376 8.76 -15.87 26.57
CA ALA A 376 9.10 -15.87 25.17
C ALA A 376 9.16 -17.27 24.54
N VAL A 377 9.34 -18.33 25.32
CA VAL A 377 9.35 -19.71 24.80
C VAL A 377 7.92 -20.07 24.33
N GLY A 378 7.79 -20.45 23.05
CA GLY A 378 6.51 -20.80 22.46
C GLY A 378 6.55 -20.80 20.94
N GLU A 379 5.39 -20.95 20.34
CA GLU A 379 5.18 -20.83 18.91
C GLU A 379 4.19 -19.71 18.64
N TYR A 380 4.48 -18.91 17.60
CA TYR A 380 3.77 -17.67 17.29
C TYR A 380 3.39 -17.64 15.82
N GLN A 381 2.11 -17.59 15.52
CA GLN A 381 1.57 -17.59 14.16
C GLN A 381 1.23 -16.18 13.72
N PHE A 382 1.77 -15.77 12.57
CA PHE A 382 1.47 -14.50 11.90
C PHE A 382 0.41 -14.65 10.81
N SER A 383 0.52 -15.73 10.04
CA SER A 383 -0.43 -16.16 9.02
C SER A 383 -0.38 -17.67 8.90
N GLN A 384 -1.27 -18.26 8.11
CA GLN A 384 -1.29 -19.71 7.94
C GLN A 384 0.07 -20.30 7.55
N PRO A 385 0.85 -19.73 6.60
CA PRO A 385 2.15 -20.27 6.19
C PRO A 385 3.34 -19.70 6.96
N VAL A 386 3.13 -18.82 7.95
CA VAL A 386 4.26 -18.13 8.63
C VAL A 386 4.12 -18.18 10.13
N SER A 387 5.05 -18.87 10.77
CA SER A 387 5.17 -18.88 12.23
C SER A 387 6.62 -18.75 12.71
N LEU A 388 6.77 -18.47 13.98
CA LEU A 388 8.06 -18.34 14.67
C LEU A 388 8.06 -19.23 15.90
N LYS A 389 9.04 -20.12 15.99
CA LYS A 389 9.26 -20.96 17.17
C LYS A 389 10.41 -20.41 17.99
N VAL A 390 10.15 -20.09 19.24
CA VAL A 390 11.16 -19.63 20.22
C VAL A 390 11.43 -20.73 21.23
N SER A 391 12.69 -21.02 21.45
CA SER A 391 13.18 -22.05 22.41
C SER A 391 14.27 -21.49 23.29
N SER A 392 14.44 -22.05 24.48
CA SER A 392 15.54 -21.69 25.38
C SER A 392 16.56 -22.82 25.50
N LYS A 393 17.83 -22.45 25.65
CA LYS A 393 18.93 -23.36 25.97
C LYS A 393 19.99 -22.61 26.79
N ASN A 394 20.36 -23.14 27.94
CA ASN A 394 21.41 -22.57 28.83
C ASN A 394 21.18 -21.08 29.15
N GLY A 395 19.94 -20.69 29.42
CA GLY A 395 19.57 -19.28 29.73
C GLY A 395 19.57 -18.31 28.55
N ARG A 396 19.72 -18.80 27.33
CA ARG A 396 19.63 -18.02 26.08
C ARG A 396 18.35 -18.37 25.31
N LEU A 397 17.87 -17.46 24.49
CA LEU A 397 16.73 -17.65 23.59
C LEU A 397 17.18 -17.81 22.15
N TYR A 398 16.53 -18.70 21.45
CA TYR A 398 16.76 -18.97 20.04
C TYR A 398 15.42 -18.96 19.31
N ALA A 399 15.37 -18.24 18.20
CA ALA A 399 14.22 -18.21 17.31
C ALA A 399 14.52 -18.98 16.01
N ARG A 400 13.50 -19.60 15.46
CA ARG A 400 13.53 -20.25 14.15
C ARG A 400 12.19 -19.99 13.46
N ALA A 401 12.22 -19.55 12.21
CA ALA A 401 11.01 -19.45 11.41
C ALA A 401 10.49 -20.86 11.08
N SER A 402 9.20 -20.99 10.90
CA SER A 402 8.51 -22.22 10.53
C SER A 402 7.58 -21.92 9.36
N GLY A 403 7.31 -22.91 8.52
CA GLY A 403 6.63 -22.73 7.25
C GLY A 403 7.60 -22.31 6.13
N ASN A 404 7.13 -21.61 5.12
CA ASN A 404 7.89 -21.32 3.89
C ASN A 404 8.59 -19.97 3.86
N LYS A 405 8.56 -19.22 4.96
CA LYS A 405 9.01 -17.83 4.98
C LYS A 405 9.94 -17.55 6.15
N SER A 406 10.97 -16.75 5.90
CA SER A 406 11.77 -16.13 6.95
C SER A 406 10.98 -15.02 7.66
N VAL A 407 11.30 -14.77 8.93
CA VAL A 407 10.74 -13.69 9.75
C VAL A 407 11.87 -12.72 10.07
N TYR A 408 11.94 -11.59 9.36
CA TYR A 408 12.98 -10.55 9.55
C TYR A 408 14.42 -11.10 9.69
N GLY A 409 14.84 -11.96 8.76
CA GLY A 409 16.18 -12.57 8.79
C GLY A 409 16.31 -13.80 9.69
N ILE A 410 15.30 -14.15 10.47
CA ILE A 410 15.20 -15.43 11.16
C ILE A 410 14.72 -16.47 10.14
N THR A 411 15.58 -17.42 9.82
CA THR A 411 15.33 -18.39 8.74
C THR A 411 14.71 -19.69 9.25
N VAL A 412 14.22 -20.50 8.30
CA VAL A 412 13.70 -21.85 8.59
C VAL A 412 14.82 -22.88 8.81
N ASP A 413 16.02 -22.60 8.31
CA ASP A 413 17.11 -23.58 8.27
C ASP A 413 17.90 -23.66 9.58
N LYS A 414 18.04 -22.54 10.26
CA LYS A 414 18.88 -22.44 11.47
C LYS A 414 18.18 -21.71 12.62
N LYS A 415 18.62 -22.02 13.82
CA LYS A 415 18.26 -21.25 15.01
C LYS A 415 19.08 -19.96 15.07
N THR A 416 18.40 -18.84 15.24
CA THR A 416 19.02 -17.52 15.41
C THR A 416 18.93 -17.12 16.87
N GLU A 417 20.04 -16.75 17.50
CA GLU A 417 20.07 -16.28 18.89
C GLU A 417 19.40 -14.91 19.00
N LEU A 418 18.62 -14.73 20.07
CA LEU A 418 17.98 -13.47 20.42
C LEU A 418 18.77 -12.81 21.55
N PHE A 419 18.99 -11.51 21.42
CA PHE A 419 19.77 -10.70 22.37
C PHE A 419 18.88 -9.66 23.03
N MET A 420 19.24 -9.25 24.24
CA MET A 420 18.56 -8.16 24.92
C MET A 420 18.87 -6.82 24.26
N THR A 421 17.90 -5.92 24.29
CA THR A 421 18.12 -4.49 24.07
C THR A 421 18.23 -3.76 25.40
N GLU A 422 18.75 -2.53 25.42
CA GLU A 422 18.81 -1.70 26.62
C GLU A 422 17.40 -1.47 27.22
N ALA A 423 16.40 -1.33 26.37
CA ALA A 423 15.00 -1.14 26.75
C ALA A 423 14.29 -2.42 27.24
N GLY A 424 15.01 -3.57 27.37
CA GLY A 424 14.45 -4.82 27.87
C GLY A 424 13.63 -5.62 26.86
N SER A 425 13.66 -5.26 25.58
CA SER A 425 13.10 -6.05 24.48
C SER A 425 14.14 -7.04 23.95
N LEU A 426 13.76 -7.89 23.01
CA LEU A 426 14.67 -8.78 22.29
C LEU A 426 14.93 -8.29 20.88
N THR A 427 16.11 -8.57 20.34
CA THR A 427 16.53 -8.22 18.98
C THR A 427 17.41 -9.32 18.37
N VAL A 428 17.57 -9.27 17.06
CA VAL A 428 18.63 -9.98 16.33
C VAL A 428 19.53 -8.90 15.73
N PRO A 429 20.82 -8.88 16.04
CA PRO A 429 21.75 -7.94 15.43
C PRO A 429 21.75 -8.07 13.90
N GLY A 430 21.72 -6.95 13.21
CA GLY A 430 21.73 -6.94 11.76
C GLY A 430 21.50 -5.54 11.20
N ARG A 431 21.44 -5.47 9.87
CA ARG A 431 21.28 -4.25 9.08
C ARG A 431 19.94 -3.57 9.26
N TYR A 432 18.88 -4.35 9.53
CA TYR A 432 17.52 -3.83 9.63
C TYR A 432 17.04 -3.74 11.06
N PRO A 433 16.22 -2.71 11.40
CA PRO A 433 15.63 -2.63 12.72
C PRO A 433 14.76 -3.85 13.02
N LEU A 434 15.05 -4.51 14.13
CA LEU A 434 14.23 -5.59 14.65
C LEU A 434 14.13 -5.46 16.17
N VAL A 435 12.90 -5.31 16.65
CA VAL A 435 12.57 -5.31 18.08
C VAL A 435 11.42 -6.28 18.29
N MET A 436 11.57 -7.17 19.28
CA MET A 436 10.55 -8.16 19.61
C MET A 436 10.11 -7.97 21.06
N LYS A 437 8.81 -7.78 21.27
CA LYS A 437 8.18 -7.74 22.60
C LYS A 437 7.27 -8.95 22.74
N PHE A 438 7.42 -9.69 23.83
CA PHE A 438 6.61 -10.88 24.12
C PHE A 438 5.67 -10.58 25.28
N ASP A 439 4.46 -11.12 25.21
CA ASP A 439 3.51 -11.17 26.30
C ASP A 439 2.79 -12.54 26.36
N SER A 440 1.76 -12.66 27.20
CA SER A 440 1.01 -13.91 27.34
C SER A 440 0.23 -14.30 26.08
N THR A 441 -0.07 -13.36 25.19
CA THR A 441 -0.93 -13.54 24.02
C THR A 441 -0.14 -13.71 22.73
N GLY A 442 1.10 -13.20 22.68
CA GLY A 442 1.86 -13.25 21.44
C GLY A 442 3.23 -12.58 21.46
N VAL A 443 3.69 -12.30 20.26
CA VAL A 443 4.89 -11.52 19.98
C VAL A 443 4.55 -10.33 19.10
N LEU A 444 4.95 -9.15 19.52
CA LEU A 444 4.86 -7.93 18.73
C LEU A 444 6.25 -7.59 18.17
N ILE A 445 6.37 -7.68 16.86
CA ILE A 445 7.60 -7.31 16.14
C ILE A 445 7.49 -5.85 15.71
N ASN A 446 8.57 -5.08 15.93
CA ASN A 446 8.69 -3.66 15.57
C ASN A 446 7.48 -2.83 16.02
N PRO A 447 7.23 -2.69 17.34
CA PRO A 447 6.11 -1.95 17.89
C PRO A 447 5.99 -0.55 17.27
N GLY A 448 4.79 -0.16 16.89
CA GLY A 448 4.50 1.12 16.27
C GLY A 448 3.91 0.99 14.88
N ARG A 449 4.23 1.92 13.99
CA ARG A 449 3.61 2.00 12.65
C ARG A 449 3.84 0.78 11.76
N TRP A 450 4.96 0.09 11.95
CA TRP A 450 5.35 -1.08 11.16
C TRP A 450 5.29 -2.39 11.95
N GLN A 451 4.44 -2.41 12.95
CA GLN A 451 4.29 -3.57 13.82
C GLN A 451 3.73 -4.80 13.10
N GLN A 452 4.17 -5.96 13.54
CA GLN A 452 3.63 -7.25 13.11
C GLN A 452 3.30 -8.08 14.36
N LEU A 453 2.08 -8.60 14.41
CA LEU A 453 1.59 -9.38 15.54
C LEU A 453 1.62 -10.89 15.20
N GLY A 454 2.39 -11.67 15.96
CA GLY A 454 2.33 -13.13 15.97
C GLY A 454 1.52 -13.60 17.17
N LYS A 455 0.39 -14.27 16.94
CA LYS A 455 -0.44 -14.84 17.99
C LYS A 455 0.20 -16.12 18.54
N ARG A 456 0.19 -16.28 19.84
CA ARG A 456 0.67 -17.52 20.50
C ARG A 456 -0.27 -18.67 20.18
N ILE A 457 0.27 -19.85 19.78
CA ILE A 457 -0.47 -21.07 19.48
C ILE A 457 -0.01 -22.23 20.36
#